data_0ddc7ec329fe6b2bf3a92268825f3958
#
_entry.id   0ddc7ec329fe6b2bf3a92268825f3958
#
_cell.length_a   1.000
_cell.length_b   1.000
_cell.length_c   1.000
_cell.angle_alpha   90.00
_cell.angle_beta   90.00
_cell.angle_gamma   90.00
#
_symmetry.space_group_name_H-M   'P 1'
#
loop_
_entity.id
_entity.type
_entity.pdbx_description
1 polymer ?
#
loop_
_entity_poly.entity_id
_entity_poly.type
_entity_poly.pdbx_seq_one_letter_code
_entity_poly.pdbx_strand_id
1 'polypeptide(L)' 'MKVKVKDLQVGNTVLIEGKEHKITRFEMSNIGKQGSSKCRIEATEKSSGANKIYIKLSEEDIEIL' A
#
# COMPACT_ATOMS: atom_id res chain seq x y z
N MET A 1 -13.88 0.34 0.75
CA MET A 1 -13.74 -0.07 2.15
C MET A 1 -12.34 0.29 2.64
N LYS A 2 -12.25 0.99 3.74
CA LYS A 2 -10.94 1.42 4.25
C LYS A 2 -10.35 0.39 5.20
N VAL A 3 -9.06 0.15 5.04
CA VAL A 3 -8.33 -0.73 5.94
C VAL A 3 -7.00 -0.06 6.29
N LYS A 4 -6.34 -0.58 7.30
CA LYS A 4 -4.99 -0.10 7.62
C LYS A 4 -4.01 -0.64 6.61
N VAL A 5 -2.98 0.14 6.31
CA VAL A 5 -1.97 -0.28 5.35
C VAL A 5 -1.36 -1.62 5.74
N LYS A 6 -1.17 -1.85 7.03
CA LYS A 6 -0.59 -3.12 7.50
C LYS A 6 -1.43 -4.35 7.16
N ASP A 7 -2.70 -4.15 6.83
CA ASP A 7 -3.60 -5.27 6.50
C ASP A 7 -3.67 -5.56 5.01
N LEU A 8 -2.91 -4.84 4.20
CA LEU A 8 -2.91 -5.07 2.76
C LEU A 8 -2.21 -6.38 2.40
N GLN A 9 -2.62 -6.93 1.27
CA GLN A 9 -2.04 -8.17 0.76
C GLN A 9 -1.80 -8.04 -0.74
N VAL A 10 -0.84 -8.80 -1.23
CA VAL A 10 -0.59 -8.87 -2.67
C VAL A 10 -1.87 -9.35 -3.35
N GLY A 11 -2.23 -8.68 -4.42
CA GLY A 11 -3.46 -8.97 -5.15
C GLY A 11 -4.61 -8.04 -4.83
N ASN A 12 -4.52 -7.29 -3.72
CA ASN A 12 -5.54 -6.29 -3.43
C ASN A 12 -5.48 -5.17 -4.45
N THR A 13 -6.64 -4.58 -4.73
CA THR A 13 -6.71 -3.35 -5.52
C THR A 13 -7.01 -2.22 -4.56
N VAL A 14 -6.19 -1.19 -4.61
CA VAL A 14 -6.32 -0.04 -3.71
C VAL A 14 -6.45 1.24 -4.49
N LEU A 15 -7.02 2.23 -3.85
CA LEU A 15 -7.18 3.55 -4.45
C LEU A 15 -6.11 4.46 -3.84
N ILE A 16 -5.21 4.96 -4.67
CA ILE A 16 -4.17 5.87 -4.26
C ILE A 16 -4.24 7.10 -5.16
N GLU A 17 -4.39 8.27 -4.54
CA GLU A 17 -4.50 9.53 -5.28
C GLU A 17 -5.61 9.49 -6.33
N GLY A 18 -6.70 8.83 -5.99
CA GLY A 18 -7.84 8.73 -6.89
C GLY A 18 -7.69 7.73 -8.02
N LYS A 19 -6.63 6.93 -8.03
CA LYS A 19 -6.38 5.97 -9.08
C LYS A 19 -6.27 4.56 -8.53
N GLU A 20 -6.76 3.60 -9.30
CA GLU A 20 -6.73 2.20 -8.88
C GLU A 20 -5.35 1.61 -9.13
N HIS A 21 -4.86 0.90 -8.13
CA HIS A 21 -3.57 0.23 -8.22
C HIS A 21 -3.73 -1.20 -7.73
N LYS A 22 -3.09 -2.13 -8.42
CA LYS A 22 -3.07 -3.52 -7.96
C LYS A 22 -1.75 -3.80 -7.27
N ILE A 23 -1.81 -4.27 -6.04
CA ILE A 23 -0.60 -4.53 -5.27
C ILE A 23 0.08 -5.78 -5.78
N THR A 24 1.33 -5.64 -6.21
CA THR A 24 2.14 -6.75 -6.71
C THR A 24 3.17 -7.19 -5.69
N ARG A 25 3.51 -6.32 -4.74
CA ARG A 25 4.46 -6.67 -3.69
C ARG A 25 4.19 -5.81 -2.46
N PHE A 26 4.32 -6.42 -1.30
CA PHE A 26 4.09 -5.72 -0.05
C PHE A 26 5.11 -6.17 0.97
N GLU A 27 5.85 -5.21 1.53
CA GLU A 27 6.86 -5.48 2.53
C GLU A 27 6.66 -4.54 3.70
N MET A 28 6.83 -5.04 4.91
CA MET A 28 6.72 -4.24 6.11
C MET A 28 8.04 -4.26 6.84
N SER A 29 8.54 -3.08 7.19
CA SER A 29 9.77 -2.94 7.96
C SER A 29 9.46 -2.39 9.32
N ASN A 30 9.91 -3.06 10.35
CA ASN A 30 9.86 -2.54 11.70
C ASN A 30 11.14 -1.77 11.94
N ILE A 31 11.05 -0.46 11.79
CA ILE A 31 12.20 0.38 11.98
C ILE A 31 12.08 1.03 13.34
N GLY A 32 13.00 0.74 14.21
CA GLY A 32 13.06 1.42 15.48
C GLY A 32 12.08 0.84 16.48
N LYS A 33 12.19 1.37 17.67
CA LYS A 33 11.45 0.87 18.83
C LYS A 33 10.17 1.63 19.09
N GLN A 34 9.99 2.72 18.40
CA GLN A 34 8.87 3.59 18.62
C GLN A 34 8.30 3.99 17.30
N GLY A 35 7.03 4.24 17.30
CA GLY A 35 6.36 4.71 16.14
C GLY A 35 5.89 3.59 15.25
N SER A 36 5.37 3.98 14.13
CA SER A 36 4.74 3.06 13.21
C SER A 36 5.77 2.40 12.31
N SER A 37 5.51 1.17 11.96
CA SER A 37 6.29 0.49 10.94
C SER A 37 6.03 1.13 9.59
N LYS A 38 7.03 1.07 8.72
CA LYS A 38 6.86 1.55 7.35
C LYS A 38 6.58 0.37 6.44
N CYS A 39 5.65 0.58 5.52
CA CYS A 39 5.29 -0.45 4.56
C CYS A 39 5.69 0.01 3.17
N ARG A 40 6.39 -0.84 2.45
CA ARG A 40 6.76 -0.59 1.07
C ARG A 40 5.79 -1.33 0.18
N ILE A 41 5.05 -0.59 -0.61
CA ILE A 41 4.01 -1.13 -1.46
C ILE A 41 4.42 -0.95 -2.91
N GLU A 42 4.56 -2.07 -3.64
CA GLU A 42 4.75 -2.00 -5.07
C GLU A 42 3.42 -2.33 -5.72
N ALA A 43 2.96 -1.45 -6.56
CA ALA A 43 1.66 -1.59 -7.17
C ALA A 43 1.69 -1.11 -8.61
N THR A 44 0.81 -1.68 -9.42
CA THR A 44 0.67 -1.30 -10.81
C THR A 44 -0.58 -0.45 -10.96
N GLU A 45 -0.41 0.75 -11.49
CA GLU A 45 -1.54 1.62 -11.77
C GLU A 45 -2.31 1.04 -12.95
N LYS A 46 -3.60 0.80 -12.75
CA LYS A 46 -4.38 0.10 -13.75
C LYS A 46 -4.57 0.90 -15.03
N SER A 47 -4.70 2.21 -14.91
CA SER A 47 -4.99 3.03 -16.09
C SER A 47 -3.80 3.15 -17.04
N SER A 48 -2.58 3.12 -16.51
CA SER A 48 -1.39 3.30 -17.33
C SER A 48 -0.51 2.06 -17.40
N GLY A 49 -0.72 1.12 -16.48
CA GLY A 49 0.14 -0.05 -16.39
C GLY A 49 1.49 0.24 -15.77
N ALA A 50 1.70 1.44 -15.26
CA ALA A 50 2.98 1.80 -14.68
C ALA A 50 3.16 1.19 -13.30
N ASN A 51 4.33 0.67 -13.03
CA ASN A 51 4.69 0.18 -11.70
C ASN A 51 5.10 1.35 -10.84
N LYS A 52 4.54 1.42 -9.64
CA LYS A 52 4.84 2.50 -8.73
C LYS A 52 5.14 1.93 -7.35
N ILE A 53 5.97 2.65 -6.61
CA ILE A 53 6.35 2.25 -5.26
C ILE A 53 5.93 3.34 -4.31
N TYR A 54 5.24 2.92 -3.24
CA TYR A 54 4.76 3.85 -2.21
C TYR A 54 5.29 3.39 -0.87
N ILE A 55 5.72 4.36 -0.06
CA ILE A 55 6.10 4.08 1.32
C ILE A 55 5.05 4.73 2.20
N LYS A 56 4.37 3.91 2.99
CA LYS A 56 3.32 4.40 3.87
C LYS A 56 3.50 3.82 5.26
N LEU A 57 2.94 4.51 6.23
CA LEU A 57 2.99 4.02 7.60
C LEU A 57 1.94 2.92 7.78
N SER A 58 2.26 1.97 8.63
CA SER A 58 1.40 0.80 8.83
C SER A 58 0.01 1.17 9.36
N GLU A 59 -0.09 2.28 10.07
CA GLU A 59 -1.36 2.71 10.67
C GLU A 59 -2.16 3.65 9.78
N GLU A 60 -1.68 3.98 8.61
CA GLU A 60 -2.44 4.82 7.70
C GLU A 60 -3.62 4.03 7.13
N ASP A 61 -4.68 4.76 6.83
CA ASP A 61 -5.85 4.18 6.20
C ASP A 61 -5.69 4.22 4.69
N ILE A 62 -6.18 3.18 4.03
CA ILE A 62 -6.15 3.13 2.58
C ILE A 62 -7.44 2.48 2.09
N GLU A 63 -7.92 2.94 0.94
CA GLU A 63 -9.16 2.44 0.38
C GLU A 63 -8.90 1.19 -0.44
N ILE A 64 -9.62 0.11 -0.12
CA ILE A 64 -9.60 -1.13 -0.91
C ILE A 64 -10.87 -1.20 -1.75
N LEU A 65 -10.70 -1.61 -2.97
CA LEU A 65 -11.83 -1.82 -3.89
C LEU A 65 -12.22 -3.28 -3.97
#